data_a52922b1e77beaf7f229c258b90d4ba3
#
_entry.id   a52922b1e77beaf7f229c258b90d4ba3
#
_cell.length_a   1.000
_cell.length_b   1.000
_cell.length_c   1.000
_cell.angle_alpha   90.00
_cell.angle_beta   90.00
_cell.angle_gamma   90.00
#
_symmetry.space_group_name_H-M   'P 1'
#
loop_
_entity.id
_entity.type
_entity.pdbx_description
1 polymer ?
#
loop_
_entity_poly.entity_id
_entity_poly.type
_entity_poly.pdbx_seq_one_letter_code
_entity_poly.pdbx_strand_id
1 'polypeptide(L)'
;MTNPFHTSARTRPRLAPVGYHPARPRRRTRLELRELEDRVVPATIQVPGGGTIDVPVGSFSLPASDLALPFLAAAPQGDAPPVVRFNDPQTGVRQFPFLPYDTAFTGGVRLTVADVNHDGVPDLVTGAGPGGGSHVEVFDGRTGVPADGPLGSFMAFEPTFTGGVSVAAGDVNGDGFADLIVTAGTGGGPRVRVLSGADGGVLYDFFAADSGQRFGLSVAAADVDGDGRADIVTATGAGGPAQVDVFSGRELSKLASFPAFGPDFTAGVSLAGAELNGDGAADVVVGSGSHSVVDRSTTVSGRRRPPRCCRTARSTRRT
;
A
#
# COMPACT_ATOMS: atom_id res chain seq x y z
N MET A 1 -29.04 -72.16 -44.95
CA MET A 1 -27.62 -72.44 -45.34
C MET A 1 -26.98 -71.17 -45.83
N THR A 2 -25.83 -70.84 -45.25
CA THR A 2 -24.84 -69.90 -45.67
C THR A 2 -25.15 -68.38 -45.65
N ASN A 3 -24.69 -67.79 -44.58
CA ASN A 3 -24.35 -66.39 -44.47
C ASN A 3 -23.09 -66.05 -45.30
N PRO A 4 -22.90 -64.89 -45.87
CA PRO A 4 -21.66 -64.22 -45.56
C PRO A 4 -21.79 -62.71 -45.19
N PHE A 5 -21.07 -62.34 -44.16
CA PHE A 5 -20.78 -61.02 -43.69
C PHE A 5 -19.99 -60.21 -44.70
N HIS A 6 -20.41 -58.99 -45.04
CA HIS A 6 -19.58 -57.96 -45.67
C HIS A 6 -19.21 -56.90 -44.63
N THR A 7 -17.97 -56.90 -44.19
CA THR A 7 -17.34 -55.86 -43.38
C THR A 7 -16.91 -54.70 -44.28
N SER A 8 -17.61 -53.56 -44.15
CA SER A 8 -17.19 -52.30 -44.75
C SER A 8 -16.27 -51.57 -43.79
N ALA A 9 -14.99 -51.45 -44.15
CA ALA A 9 -13.99 -50.65 -43.44
C ALA A 9 -14.29 -49.17 -43.67
N ARG A 10 -14.75 -48.44 -42.67
CA ARG A 10 -14.82 -46.98 -42.67
C ARG A 10 -13.45 -46.42 -42.36
N THR A 11 -12.83 -45.80 -43.36
CA THR A 11 -11.61 -45.01 -43.27
C THR A 11 -11.88 -43.74 -42.44
N ARG A 12 -11.20 -43.59 -41.32
CA ARG A 12 -11.22 -42.36 -40.50
C ARG A 12 -10.36 -41.28 -41.18
N PRO A 13 -10.82 -40.03 -41.30
CA PRO A 13 -9.99 -38.95 -41.78
C PRO A 13 -8.91 -38.63 -40.75
N ARG A 14 -7.67 -38.54 -41.21
CA ARG A 14 -6.50 -38.04 -40.47
C ARG A 14 -6.74 -36.56 -40.14
N LEU A 15 -6.83 -36.23 -38.85
CA LEU A 15 -6.73 -34.84 -38.37
C LEU A 15 -5.27 -34.36 -38.61
N ALA A 16 -5.16 -33.24 -39.30
CA ALA A 16 -3.88 -32.52 -39.46
C ALA A 16 -3.39 -32.01 -38.08
N PRO A 17 -2.08 -31.96 -37.84
CA PRO A 17 -1.54 -31.46 -36.58
C PRO A 17 -1.86 -29.96 -36.47
N VAL A 18 -2.52 -29.58 -35.34
CA VAL A 18 -2.74 -28.21 -34.95
C VAL A 18 -1.37 -27.57 -34.71
N GLY A 19 -0.99 -26.64 -35.56
CA GLY A 19 0.26 -25.90 -35.42
C GLY A 19 0.31 -25.15 -34.07
N TYR A 20 1.29 -25.52 -33.26
CA TYR A 20 1.63 -24.79 -32.03
C TYR A 20 2.22 -23.42 -32.42
N HIS A 21 1.43 -22.35 -32.27
CA HIS A 21 1.95 -21.00 -32.33
C HIS A 21 2.49 -20.65 -30.93
N PRO A 22 3.81 -20.42 -30.79
CA PRO A 22 4.33 -19.93 -29.53
C PRO A 22 3.76 -18.55 -29.25
N ALA A 23 3.13 -18.40 -28.08
CA ALA A 23 2.63 -17.13 -27.60
C ALA A 23 3.77 -16.11 -27.58
N ARG A 24 3.57 -14.95 -28.21
CA ARG A 24 4.54 -13.86 -28.16
C ARG A 24 4.83 -13.50 -26.69
N PRO A 25 6.11 -13.34 -26.30
CA PRO A 25 6.45 -12.96 -24.95
C PRO A 25 5.83 -11.57 -24.66
N ARG A 26 4.99 -11.49 -23.63
CA ARG A 26 4.51 -10.21 -23.11
C ARG A 26 5.73 -9.40 -22.69
N ARG A 27 5.94 -8.23 -23.27
CA ARG A 27 6.94 -7.26 -22.83
C ARG A 27 6.67 -6.98 -21.35
N ARG A 28 7.56 -7.42 -20.48
CA ARG A 28 7.59 -6.97 -19.08
C ARG A 28 8.00 -5.51 -19.12
N THR A 29 7.08 -4.62 -18.84
CA THR A 29 7.39 -3.22 -18.59
C THR A 29 8.11 -3.15 -17.25
N ARG A 30 9.42 -2.97 -17.29
CA ARG A 30 10.22 -2.72 -16.09
C ARG A 30 9.91 -1.30 -15.65
N LEU A 31 9.22 -1.15 -14.52
CA LEU A 31 9.07 0.15 -13.86
C LEU A 31 10.46 0.56 -13.34
N GLU A 32 11.10 1.51 -14.01
CA GLU A 32 12.27 2.19 -13.47
C GLU A 32 11.77 3.32 -12.57
N LEU A 33 11.89 3.15 -11.26
CA LEU A 33 11.77 4.23 -10.31
C LEU A 33 12.95 5.18 -10.52
N ARG A 34 12.71 6.33 -11.15
CA ARG A 34 13.64 7.45 -11.12
C ARG A 34 13.52 8.15 -9.77
N GLU A 35 14.65 8.43 -9.13
CA GLU A 35 14.73 9.24 -7.93
C GLU A 35 13.92 10.54 -8.11
N LEU A 36 12.99 10.78 -7.20
CA LEU A 36 12.30 12.06 -7.09
C LEU A 36 13.28 13.04 -6.45
N GLU A 37 13.85 13.94 -7.23
CA GLU A 37 14.62 15.06 -6.70
C GLU A 37 13.75 15.86 -5.72
N ASP A 38 14.29 16.11 -4.51
CA ASP A 38 13.72 16.99 -3.48
C ASP A 38 13.68 18.43 -4.01
N ARG A 39 12.64 18.80 -4.73
CA ARG A 39 12.35 20.19 -5.05
C ARG A 39 11.28 20.71 -4.11
N VAL A 40 11.67 21.63 -3.24
CA VAL A 40 10.75 22.49 -2.51
C VAL A 40 9.85 23.20 -3.52
N VAL A 41 8.56 22.87 -3.54
CA VAL A 41 7.58 23.50 -4.41
C VAL A 41 6.79 24.49 -3.56
N PRO A 42 6.77 25.79 -3.91
CA PRO A 42 5.95 26.78 -3.20
C PRO A 42 4.46 26.39 -3.28
N ALA A 43 3.71 26.74 -2.24
CA ALA A 43 2.26 26.48 -2.14
C ALA A 43 1.44 27.14 -3.28
N THR A 44 2.06 28.04 -4.01
CA THR A 44 1.51 28.74 -5.17
C THR A 44 2.07 28.15 -6.44
N ILE A 45 1.23 27.53 -7.27
CA ILE A 45 1.65 26.92 -8.54
C ILE A 45 1.41 27.92 -9.66
N GLN A 46 2.47 28.31 -10.37
CA GLN A 46 2.35 29.04 -11.62
C GLN A 46 2.06 28.04 -12.76
N VAL A 47 0.95 28.22 -13.45
CA VAL A 47 0.64 27.44 -14.66
C VAL A 47 1.35 28.04 -15.88
N PRO A 48 1.80 27.21 -16.83
CA PRO A 48 2.25 27.68 -18.13
C PRO A 48 1.13 28.46 -18.81
N GLY A 49 1.30 29.80 -18.94
CA GLY A 49 0.26 30.70 -19.45
C GLY A 49 -0.03 31.89 -18.52
N GLY A 50 0.64 32.02 -17.37
CA GLY A 50 0.65 33.22 -16.52
C GLY A 50 -0.44 33.31 -15.47
N GLY A 51 -1.11 32.21 -15.13
CA GLY A 51 -2.09 32.16 -14.04
C GLY A 51 -1.52 31.49 -12.78
N THR A 52 -1.98 31.95 -11.61
CA THR A 52 -1.72 31.32 -10.31
C THR A 52 -2.92 30.47 -9.97
N ILE A 53 -2.71 29.19 -9.62
CA ILE A 53 -3.78 28.34 -9.10
C ILE A 53 -3.64 28.32 -7.58
N ASP A 54 -4.65 28.80 -6.87
CA ASP A 54 -4.81 28.55 -5.44
C ASP A 54 -5.28 27.09 -5.29
N VAL A 55 -4.44 26.30 -4.64
CA VAL A 55 -4.79 24.89 -4.34
C VAL A 55 -5.67 24.87 -3.10
N PRO A 56 -6.92 24.47 -3.19
CA PRO A 56 -7.80 24.44 -2.03
C PRO A 56 -7.30 23.44 -1.00
N VAL A 57 -7.27 23.87 0.27
CA VAL A 57 -7.02 22.99 1.40
C VAL A 57 -8.25 22.13 1.66
N GLY A 58 -8.09 20.82 1.74
CA GLY A 58 -9.16 19.90 2.12
C GLY A 58 -10.15 19.50 1.02
N SER A 59 -9.82 19.75 -0.26
CA SER A 59 -10.60 19.19 -1.39
C SER A 59 -9.77 19.09 -2.66
N PHE A 60 -10.09 18.14 -3.52
CA PHE A 60 -9.56 18.04 -4.87
C PHE A 60 -10.68 17.74 -5.85
N SER A 61 -10.49 18.08 -7.11
CA SER A 61 -11.44 17.75 -8.17
C SER A 61 -10.67 17.13 -9.34
N LEU A 62 -10.99 15.88 -9.64
CA LEU A 62 -10.52 15.22 -10.86
C LEU A 62 -11.60 15.33 -11.92
N PRO A 63 -11.25 15.55 -13.20
CA PRO A 63 -12.21 15.43 -14.29
C PRO A 63 -12.81 14.02 -14.28
N ALA A 64 -14.11 13.89 -14.53
CA ALA A 64 -14.80 12.59 -14.53
C ALA A 64 -14.20 11.56 -15.50
N SER A 65 -13.48 12.01 -16.53
CA SER A 65 -12.72 11.15 -17.45
C SER A 65 -11.49 10.52 -16.84
N ASP A 66 -10.92 11.10 -15.78
CA ASP A 66 -9.65 10.69 -15.17
C ASP A 66 -9.88 9.79 -13.94
N LEU A 67 -11.10 9.78 -13.39
CA LEU A 67 -11.49 8.95 -12.26
C LEU A 67 -11.51 7.43 -12.56
N ALA A 68 -11.56 7.07 -13.84
CA ALA A 68 -11.55 5.65 -14.28
C ALA A 68 -10.16 5.09 -14.54
N LEU A 69 -9.09 5.88 -14.40
CA LEU A 69 -7.71 5.45 -14.67
C LEU A 69 -6.99 5.18 -13.35
N PRO A 70 -6.14 4.13 -13.30
CA PRO A 70 -5.27 3.93 -12.15
C PRO A 70 -4.35 5.14 -11.99
N PHE A 71 -4.24 5.67 -10.79
CA PHE A 71 -3.33 6.77 -10.48
C PHE A 71 -2.36 6.38 -9.36
N LEU A 72 -1.21 7.05 -9.32
CA LEU A 72 -0.25 6.96 -8.24
C LEU A 72 -0.31 8.24 -7.43
N ALA A 73 -0.65 8.14 -6.15
CA ALA A 73 -0.57 9.24 -5.22
C ALA A 73 0.81 9.28 -4.55
N ALA A 74 1.41 10.45 -4.44
CA ALA A 74 2.68 10.67 -3.77
C ALA A 74 2.63 11.92 -2.91
N ALA A 75 3.23 11.85 -1.71
CA ALA A 75 3.29 12.95 -0.76
C ALA A 75 4.67 13.02 -0.09
N PRO A 76 5.09 14.21 0.40
CA PRO A 76 6.32 14.34 1.16
C PRO A 76 6.21 13.62 2.51
N GLN A 77 7.32 13.05 2.96
CA GLN A 77 7.41 12.35 4.25
C GLN A 77 7.75 13.30 5.43
N GLY A 78 8.06 14.55 5.17
CA GLY A 78 8.39 15.60 6.13
C GLY A 78 9.15 16.75 5.50
N ASP A 79 9.38 17.80 6.27
CA ASP A 79 10.18 18.99 5.93
C ASP A 79 9.71 19.77 4.68
N ALA A 80 8.48 19.53 4.24
CA ALA A 80 7.87 20.19 3.10
C ALA A 80 6.36 20.37 3.31
N PRO A 81 5.71 21.35 2.63
CA PRO A 81 4.26 21.47 2.65
C PRO A 81 3.56 20.13 2.27
N PRO A 82 2.37 19.83 2.83
CA PRO A 82 1.72 18.53 2.72
C PRO A 82 1.04 18.33 1.34
N VAL A 83 1.79 18.51 0.26
CA VAL A 83 1.25 18.44 -1.11
C VAL A 83 1.17 16.98 -1.57
N VAL A 84 -0.02 16.47 -1.73
CA VAL A 84 -0.26 15.20 -2.43
C VAL A 84 -0.28 15.45 -3.93
N ARG A 85 0.39 14.58 -4.68
CA ARG A 85 0.42 14.63 -6.15
C ARG A 85 -0.14 13.33 -6.71
N PHE A 86 -1.03 13.47 -7.65
CA PHE A 86 -1.53 12.36 -8.46
C PHE A 86 -0.71 12.27 -9.75
N ASN A 87 -0.33 11.08 -10.14
CA ASN A 87 0.40 10.82 -11.37
C ASN A 87 -0.28 9.70 -12.14
N ASP A 88 -0.42 9.88 -13.44
CA ASP A 88 -0.82 8.80 -14.33
C ASP A 88 0.34 7.80 -14.46
N PRO A 89 0.15 6.52 -14.11
CA PRO A 89 1.21 5.51 -14.14
C PRO A 89 1.69 5.15 -15.55
N GLN A 90 0.89 5.47 -16.58
CA GLN A 90 1.23 5.16 -17.98
C GLN A 90 2.00 6.28 -18.65
N THR A 91 1.60 7.52 -18.42
CA THR A 91 2.17 8.71 -19.08
C THR A 91 3.15 9.46 -18.19
N GLY A 92 3.10 9.25 -16.88
CA GLY A 92 3.86 10.02 -15.89
C GLY A 92 3.40 11.47 -15.78
N VAL A 93 2.30 11.86 -16.43
CA VAL A 93 1.77 13.22 -16.37
C VAL A 93 1.27 13.48 -14.96
N ARG A 94 1.75 14.57 -14.36
CA ARG A 94 1.30 15.01 -13.04
C ARG A 94 -0.07 15.68 -13.19
N GLN A 95 -1.03 15.14 -12.47
CA GLN A 95 -2.31 15.75 -12.30
C GLN A 95 -2.32 16.53 -10.98
N PHE A 96 -3.20 17.44 -10.82
CA PHE A 96 -3.39 18.42 -9.75
C PHE A 96 -2.70 18.14 -8.41
N PRO A 97 -1.96 19.11 -7.84
CA PRO A 97 -1.54 19.07 -6.45
C PRO A 97 -2.74 19.33 -5.54
N PHE A 98 -2.76 18.65 -4.42
CA PHE A 98 -3.79 18.72 -3.42
C PHE A 98 -3.17 18.86 -2.03
N LEU A 99 -3.80 19.63 -1.14
CA LEU A 99 -3.36 19.88 0.23
C LEU A 99 -4.39 19.31 1.21
N PRO A 100 -4.15 18.11 1.77
CA PRO A 100 -5.06 17.56 2.78
C PRO A 100 -5.00 18.33 4.11
N TYR A 101 -3.88 18.97 4.41
CA TYR A 101 -3.65 19.70 5.66
C TYR A 101 -3.19 21.14 5.39
N ASP A 102 -3.15 21.96 6.45
CA ASP A 102 -2.67 23.35 6.36
C ASP A 102 -1.29 23.44 5.72
N THR A 103 -1.08 24.48 4.91
CA THR A 103 0.19 24.72 4.19
C THR A 103 1.40 24.90 5.09
N ALA A 104 1.19 25.35 6.35
CA ALA A 104 2.24 25.48 7.34
C ALA A 104 2.63 24.14 8.00
N PHE A 105 1.84 23.08 7.77
CA PHE A 105 2.15 21.77 8.29
C PHE A 105 3.29 21.14 7.47
N THR A 106 4.37 20.75 8.14
CA THR A 106 5.58 20.19 7.52
C THR A 106 5.91 18.78 8.02
N GLY A 107 5.02 18.15 8.79
CA GLY A 107 5.23 16.81 9.36
C GLY A 107 5.16 15.66 8.33
N GLY A 108 4.86 15.98 7.08
CA GLY A 108 4.67 15.00 6.01
C GLY A 108 3.30 14.34 6.03
N VAL A 109 2.97 13.64 4.97
CA VAL A 109 1.70 12.93 4.78
C VAL A 109 1.96 11.46 4.52
N ARG A 110 1.31 10.60 5.25
CA ARG A 110 1.19 9.17 4.97
C ARG A 110 -0.09 8.97 4.17
N LEU A 111 -0.06 8.10 3.17
CA LEU A 111 -1.23 7.91 2.32
C LEU A 111 -1.38 6.46 1.90
N THR A 112 -2.63 6.08 1.66
CA THR A 112 -3.03 4.87 0.96
C THR A 112 -4.24 5.17 0.08
N VAL A 113 -4.51 4.25 -0.85
CA VAL A 113 -5.64 4.38 -1.79
C VAL A 113 -6.42 3.07 -1.74
N ALA A 114 -7.72 3.17 -1.46
CA ALA A 114 -8.63 2.03 -1.42
C ALA A 114 -10.08 2.52 -1.60
N ASP A 115 -10.95 1.67 -2.11
CA ASP A 115 -12.40 1.93 -2.19
C ASP A 115 -13.02 1.72 -0.79
N VAL A 116 -13.04 2.78 0.02
CA VAL A 116 -13.50 2.73 1.42
C VAL A 116 -15.04 2.74 1.48
N ASN A 117 -15.68 3.48 0.59
CA ASN A 117 -17.14 3.64 0.57
C ASN A 117 -17.86 2.61 -0.32
N HIS A 118 -17.10 1.71 -0.97
CA HIS A 118 -17.58 0.64 -1.85
C HIS A 118 -18.40 1.16 -3.05
N ASP A 119 -18.01 2.30 -3.62
CA ASP A 119 -18.67 2.89 -4.79
C ASP A 119 -18.00 2.52 -6.13
N GLY A 120 -16.95 1.72 -6.09
CA GLY A 120 -16.17 1.25 -7.22
C GLY A 120 -15.07 2.24 -7.68
N VAL A 121 -14.87 3.35 -6.95
CA VAL A 121 -13.81 4.33 -7.21
C VAL A 121 -12.88 4.39 -6.00
N PRO A 122 -11.56 4.22 -6.17
CA PRO A 122 -10.64 4.29 -5.05
C PRO A 122 -10.61 5.66 -4.39
N ASP A 123 -10.72 5.70 -3.06
CA ASP A 123 -10.62 6.88 -2.22
C ASP A 123 -9.17 7.13 -1.80
N LEU A 124 -8.85 8.38 -1.47
CA LEU A 124 -7.56 8.76 -0.91
C LEU A 124 -7.67 8.83 0.62
N VAL A 125 -6.90 8.02 1.32
CA VAL A 125 -6.75 8.08 2.78
C VAL A 125 -5.43 8.73 3.11
N THR A 126 -5.47 9.77 3.94
CA THR A 126 -4.27 10.49 4.40
C THR A 126 -4.14 10.43 5.91
N GLY A 127 -2.92 10.26 6.39
CA GLY A 127 -2.56 10.35 7.81
C GLY A 127 -1.53 11.45 8.01
N ALA A 128 -1.74 12.31 9.00
CA ALA A 128 -0.79 13.34 9.33
C ALA A 128 0.49 12.74 9.93
N GLY A 129 1.65 13.23 9.50
CA GLY A 129 2.94 12.90 10.10
C GLY A 129 3.17 13.61 11.44
N PRO A 130 4.40 13.56 12.00
CA PRO A 130 4.71 14.17 13.28
C PRO A 130 4.34 15.65 13.34
N GLY A 131 3.74 16.09 14.44
CA GLY A 131 3.20 17.43 14.64
C GLY A 131 1.74 17.61 14.22
N GLY A 132 1.19 16.71 13.39
CA GLY A 132 -0.22 16.76 12.97
C GLY A 132 -1.19 15.94 13.83
N GLY A 133 -0.73 15.44 14.97
CA GLY A 133 -1.55 14.60 15.83
C GLY A 133 -1.77 13.20 15.25
N SER A 134 -2.90 12.60 15.58
CA SER A 134 -3.35 11.34 15.00
C SER A 134 -4.42 11.55 13.92
N HIS A 135 -4.33 12.69 13.21
CA HIS A 135 -5.36 13.10 12.26
C HIS A 135 -5.33 12.24 11.00
N VAL A 136 -6.48 11.68 10.66
CA VAL A 136 -6.74 10.92 9.45
C VAL A 136 -7.87 11.60 8.68
N GLU A 137 -7.71 11.75 7.37
CA GLU A 137 -8.74 12.23 6.46
C GLU A 137 -8.90 11.27 5.29
N VAL A 138 -10.15 11.01 4.93
CA VAL A 138 -10.52 10.23 3.76
C VAL A 138 -11.21 11.16 2.76
N PHE A 139 -10.74 11.13 1.53
CA PHE A 139 -11.30 11.91 0.42
C PHE A 139 -11.91 10.95 -0.58
N ASP A 140 -13.19 11.12 -0.82
CA ASP A 140 -13.95 10.36 -1.81
C ASP A 140 -13.34 10.54 -3.20
N GLY A 141 -12.96 9.43 -3.82
CA GLY A 141 -12.26 9.43 -5.11
C GLY A 141 -13.10 9.93 -6.26
N ARG A 142 -14.43 9.85 -6.15
CA ARG A 142 -15.38 10.31 -7.19
C ARG A 142 -15.58 11.81 -7.15
N THR A 143 -15.67 12.38 -5.95
CA THR A 143 -16.00 13.79 -5.75
C THR A 143 -14.80 14.65 -5.38
N GLY A 144 -13.75 14.06 -4.82
CA GLY A 144 -12.56 14.74 -4.35
C GLY A 144 -12.76 15.59 -3.10
N VAL A 145 -13.87 15.45 -2.40
CA VAL A 145 -14.13 16.12 -1.12
C VAL A 145 -13.96 15.13 0.04
N PRO A 146 -13.82 15.59 1.30
CA PRO A 146 -13.84 14.69 2.44
C PRO A 146 -15.06 13.77 2.39
N ALA A 147 -14.84 12.48 2.64
CA ALA A 147 -15.89 11.47 2.65
C ALA A 147 -16.94 11.81 3.74
N ASP A 148 -18.19 11.47 3.47
CA ASP A 148 -19.26 11.64 4.44
C ASP A 148 -19.10 10.63 5.60
N GLY A 149 -19.63 11.01 6.77
CA GLY A 149 -19.69 10.13 7.93
C GLY A 149 -18.42 10.14 8.81
N PRO A 150 -18.27 9.15 9.70
CA PRO A 150 -17.27 9.17 10.77
C PRO A 150 -15.83 8.98 10.26
N LEU A 151 -15.64 8.45 9.06
CA LEU A 151 -14.32 8.23 8.48
C LEU A 151 -13.80 9.43 7.69
N GLY A 152 -14.62 10.41 7.34
CA GLY A 152 -14.20 11.54 6.53
C GLY A 152 -13.06 12.35 7.16
N SER A 153 -13.11 12.59 8.47
CA SER A 153 -12.06 13.28 9.22
C SER A 153 -12.14 12.91 10.70
N PHE A 154 -11.09 12.36 11.27
CA PHE A 154 -11.07 11.92 12.67
C PHE A 154 -9.67 11.87 13.28
N MET A 155 -9.64 11.84 14.63
CA MET A 155 -8.42 11.58 15.40
C MET A 155 -8.38 10.09 15.80
N ALA A 156 -7.40 9.35 15.28
CA ALA A 156 -7.30 7.91 15.50
C ALA A 156 -6.92 7.53 16.94
N PHE A 157 -6.18 8.40 17.64
CA PHE A 157 -5.70 8.18 19.02
C PHE A 157 -6.00 9.39 19.87
N GLU A 158 -5.47 9.41 21.10
CA GLU A 158 -5.69 10.46 22.07
C GLU A 158 -5.30 11.85 21.53
N PRO A 159 -6.07 12.92 21.82
CA PRO A 159 -5.83 14.27 21.29
C PRO A 159 -4.46 14.86 21.67
N THR A 160 -3.86 14.39 22.75
CA THR A 160 -2.53 14.81 23.21
C THR A 160 -1.38 14.17 22.45
N PHE A 161 -1.66 13.14 21.67
CA PHE A 161 -0.65 12.46 20.85
C PHE A 161 -0.33 13.28 19.60
N THR A 162 0.95 13.61 19.41
CA THR A 162 1.43 14.45 18.30
C THR A 162 2.43 13.73 17.38
N GLY A 163 2.64 12.43 17.58
CA GLY A 163 3.64 11.66 16.85
C GLY A 163 3.28 11.32 15.40
N GLY A 164 2.10 11.72 14.94
CA GLY A 164 1.59 11.35 13.62
C GLY A 164 1.10 9.92 13.54
N VAL A 165 0.62 9.52 12.38
CA VAL A 165 0.11 8.16 12.12
C VAL A 165 0.63 7.60 10.80
N SER A 166 0.67 6.27 10.70
CA SER A 166 0.74 5.58 9.42
C SER A 166 -0.62 4.95 9.12
N VAL A 167 -0.98 4.86 7.85
CA VAL A 167 -2.28 4.38 7.39
C VAL A 167 -2.11 3.31 6.32
N ALA A 168 -2.99 2.32 6.34
CA ALA A 168 -3.21 1.33 5.30
C ALA A 168 -4.70 1.05 5.19
N ALA A 169 -5.13 0.43 4.10
CA ALA A 169 -6.52 0.05 3.92
C ALA A 169 -6.64 -1.29 3.21
N GLY A 170 -7.65 -2.08 3.59
CA GLY A 170 -7.97 -3.37 2.99
C GLY A 170 -9.16 -4.00 3.71
N ASP A 171 -9.88 -4.89 3.05
CA ASP A 171 -11.03 -5.60 3.63
C ASP A 171 -10.55 -6.64 4.65
N VAL A 172 -10.45 -6.22 5.92
CA VAL A 172 -9.95 -7.03 7.04
C VAL A 172 -11.03 -7.99 7.55
N ASN A 173 -12.30 -7.55 7.53
CA ASN A 173 -13.40 -8.32 8.09
C ASN A 173 -14.14 -9.18 7.04
N GLY A 174 -13.88 -8.98 5.74
CA GLY A 174 -14.48 -9.73 4.63
C GLY A 174 -15.89 -9.28 4.27
N ASP A 175 -16.23 -8.00 4.51
CA ASP A 175 -17.56 -7.45 4.22
C ASP A 175 -17.64 -6.72 2.87
N GLY A 176 -16.49 -6.59 2.17
CA GLY A 176 -16.38 -5.97 0.85
C GLY A 176 -16.04 -4.48 0.91
N PHE A 177 -16.02 -3.85 2.08
CA PHE A 177 -15.54 -2.48 2.27
C PHE A 177 -14.07 -2.50 2.68
N ALA A 178 -13.27 -1.57 2.17
CA ALA A 178 -11.90 -1.44 2.63
C ALA A 178 -11.87 -0.79 4.03
N ASP A 179 -11.40 -1.54 5.03
CA ASP A 179 -11.22 -1.08 6.42
C ASP A 179 -9.96 -0.23 6.55
N LEU A 180 -9.96 0.74 7.45
CA LEU A 180 -8.82 1.60 7.72
C LEU A 180 -7.96 1.05 8.85
N ILE A 181 -6.69 0.81 8.57
CA ILE A 181 -5.70 0.39 9.56
C ILE A 181 -4.82 1.59 9.88
N VAL A 182 -4.85 2.03 11.13
CA VAL A 182 -4.09 3.20 11.59
C VAL A 182 -3.12 2.77 12.69
N THR A 183 -1.86 3.16 12.56
CA THR A 183 -0.84 2.90 13.57
C THR A 183 -0.24 4.19 14.10
N ALA A 184 0.11 4.19 15.39
CA ALA A 184 0.74 5.35 16.02
C ALA A 184 2.16 5.54 15.49
N GLY A 185 2.52 6.78 15.17
CA GLY A 185 3.84 7.19 14.74
C GLY A 185 4.83 7.33 15.92
N THR A 186 5.96 7.97 15.65
CA THR A 186 7.08 8.13 16.61
C THR A 186 6.63 8.80 17.91
N GLY A 187 7.08 8.25 19.04
CA GLY A 187 6.67 8.68 20.38
C GLY A 187 5.41 7.99 20.90
N GLY A 188 4.60 7.41 20.02
CA GLY A 188 3.47 6.54 20.38
C GLY A 188 3.91 5.13 20.76
N GLY A 189 3.04 4.39 21.46
CA GLY A 189 3.17 2.95 21.61
C GLY A 189 2.95 2.23 20.27
N PRO A 190 3.27 0.95 20.17
CA PRO A 190 3.06 0.17 18.94
C PRO A 190 1.58 -0.22 18.79
N ARG A 191 0.69 0.77 18.88
CA ARG A 191 -0.76 0.61 18.83
C ARG A 191 -1.26 0.59 17.41
N VAL A 192 -2.13 -0.35 17.15
CA VAL A 192 -2.84 -0.54 15.88
C VAL A 192 -4.33 -0.43 16.17
N ARG A 193 -5.03 0.40 15.38
CA ARG A 193 -6.48 0.49 15.38
C ARG A 193 -6.99 0.20 13.99
N VAL A 194 -8.01 -0.65 13.90
CA VAL A 194 -8.70 -0.99 12.65
C VAL A 194 -10.13 -0.49 12.75
N LEU A 195 -10.54 0.28 11.76
CA LEU A 195 -11.88 0.88 11.68
C LEU A 195 -12.59 0.32 10.46
N SER A 196 -13.83 -0.13 10.64
CA SER A 196 -14.68 -0.63 9.56
C SER A 196 -14.92 0.45 8.49
N GLY A 197 -14.69 0.12 7.24
CA GLY A 197 -15.05 0.96 6.09
C GLY A 197 -16.56 1.20 5.99
N ALA A 198 -17.36 0.19 6.37
CA ALA A 198 -18.80 0.24 6.24
C ALA A 198 -19.49 1.25 7.18
N ASP A 199 -18.99 1.41 8.44
CA ASP A 199 -19.66 2.23 9.46
C ASP A 199 -18.72 3.06 10.35
N GLY A 200 -17.42 2.94 10.19
CA GLY A 200 -16.40 3.59 11.02
C GLY A 200 -16.26 3.00 12.42
N GLY A 201 -16.91 1.89 12.70
CA GLY A 201 -16.79 1.17 13.98
C GLY A 201 -15.39 0.60 14.19
N VAL A 202 -14.95 0.49 15.45
CA VAL A 202 -13.67 -0.11 15.77
C VAL A 202 -13.77 -1.64 15.64
N LEU A 203 -13.08 -2.23 14.70
CA LEU A 203 -12.95 -3.68 14.55
C LEU A 203 -11.90 -4.23 15.51
N TYR A 204 -10.72 -3.61 15.53
CA TYR A 204 -9.61 -4.02 16.40
C TYR A 204 -8.88 -2.81 16.99
N ASP A 205 -8.37 -2.96 18.21
CA ASP A 205 -7.51 -1.98 18.88
C ASP A 205 -6.53 -2.74 19.80
N PHE A 206 -5.27 -2.83 19.39
CA PHE A 206 -4.29 -3.69 20.06
C PHE A 206 -2.87 -3.13 19.96
N PHE A 207 -1.93 -3.73 20.71
CA PHE A 207 -0.52 -3.44 20.59
C PHE A 207 0.19 -4.56 19.82
N ALA A 208 0.81 -4.21 18.69
CA ALA A 208 1.53 -5.16 17.84
C ALA A 208 2.86 -5.65 18.45
N ALA A 209 3.42 -4.89 19.40
CA ALA A 209 4.67 -5.21 20.09
C ALA A 209 4.57 -4.80 21.57
N ASP A 210 5.70 -4.83 22.30
CA ASP A 210 5.75 -4.37 23.68
C ASP A 210 5.26 -2.92 23.81
N SER A 211 4.25 -2.71 24.67
CA SER A 211 3.59 -1.42 24.85
C SER A 211 4.51 -0.30 25.36
N GLY A 212 5.69 -0.65 25.90
CA GLY A 212 6.72 0.30 26.30
C GLY A 212 7.55 0.89 25.16
N GLN A 213 7.51 0.31 23.95
CA GLN A 213 8.20 0.84 22.79
C GLN A 213 7.61 2.20 22.35
N ARG A 214 8.46 3.06 21.78
CA ARG A 214 8.09 4.43 21.34
C ARG A 214 8.63 4.78 19.95
N PHE A 215 8.98 3.76 19.17
CA PHE A 215 9.55 3.96 17.82
C PHE A 215 8.49 4.26 16.76
N GLY A 216 7.20 4.07 17.10
CA GLY A 216 6.11 4.07 16.13
C GLY A 216 6.10 2.83 15.24
N LEU A 217 5.10 2.75 14.37
CA LEU A 217 4.95 1.65 13.41
C LEU A 217 4.70 2.20 12.00
N SER A 218 5.22 1.51 10.99
CA SER A 218 4.67 1.50 9.63
C SER A 218 3.68 0.35 9.48
N VAL A 219 2.76 0.45 8.54
CA VAL A 219 1.70 -0.54 8.32
C VAL A 219 1.42 -0.74 6.84
N ALA A 220 1.05 -1.97 6.47
CA ALA A 220 0.47 -2.33 5.19
C ALA A 220 -0.69 -3.32 5.41
N ALA A 221 -1.57 -3.41 4.43
CA ALA A 221 -2.65 -4.38 4.36
C ALA A 221 -2.44 -5.28 3.15
N ALA A 222 -2.56 -6.59 3.31
CA ALA A 222 -2.41 -7.56 2.23
C ALA A 222 -2.93 -8.93 2.68
N ASP A 223 -3.58 -9.68 1.81
CA ASP A 223 -3.98 -11.07 2.08
C ASP A 223 -2.75 -11.99 1.95
N VAL A 224 -2.03 -12.17 3.06
CA VAL A 224 -0.74 -12.91 3.09
C VAL A 224 -0.96 -14.42 3.18
N ASP A 225 -2.07 -14.87 3.78
CA ASP A 225 -2.35 -16.28 3.95
C ASP A 225 -3.34 -16.85 2.91
N GLY A 226 -3.89 -16.00 2.04
CA GLY A 226 -4.76 -16.37 0.92
C GLY A 226 -6.17 -16.76 1.38
N ASP A 227 -6.65 -16.22 2.51
CA ASP A 227 -7.99 -16.50 3.05
C ASP A 227 -9.08 -15.56 2.50
N GLY A 228 -8.70 -14.59 1.66
CA GLY A 228 -9.59 -13.61 1.03
C GLY A 228 -9.82 -12.36 1.87
N ARG A 229 -9.11 -12.19 2.99
CA ARG A 229 -9.15 -11.00 3.86
C ARG A 229 -7.79 -10.34 3.91
N ALA A 230 -7.78 -9.04 4.10
CA ALA A 230 -6.53 -8.32 4.29
C ALA A 230 -5.96 -8.59 5.68
N ASP A 231 -4.71 -9.06 5.74
CA ASP A 231 -3.93 -9.18 6.97
C ASP A 231 -3.24 -7.85 7.31
N ILE A 232 -2.90 -7.70 8.59
CA ILE A 232 -2.28 -6.50 9.11
C ILE A 232 -0.77 -6.73 9.21
N VAL A 233 0.00 -6.06 8.36
CA VAL A 233 1.46 -6.12 8.39
C VAL A 233 1.98 -4.87 9.07
N THR A 234 2.75 -5.04 10.15
CA THR A 234 3.37 -3.93 10.88
C THR A 234 4.88 -4.05 10.87
N ALA A 235 5.57 -2.92 10.88
CA ALA A 235 7.01 -2.90 11.09
C ALA A 235 7.42 -1.75 12.00
N THR A 236 8.48 -1.96 12.76
CA THR A 236 9.00 -0.98 13.72
C THR A 236 9.56 0.24 12.98
N GLY A 237 9.21 1.42 13.47
CA GLY A 237 9.72 2.69 12.99
C GLY A 237 11.18 2.95 13.33
N ALA A 238 11.69 4.11 12.92
CA ALA A 238 13.08 4.50 13.10
C ALA A 238 13.47 4.57 14.60
N GLY A 239 14.66 4.10 14.92
CA GLY A 239 15.22 4.00 16.28
C GLY A 239 15.00 2.65 16.94
N GLY A 240 14.11 1.82 16.42
CA GLY A 240 13.87 0.46 16.90
C GLY A 240 14.49 -0.63 16.03
N PRO A 241 14.45 -1.89 16.49
CA PRO A 241 14.89 -3.02 15.67
C PRO A 241 13.96 -3.16 14.44
N ALA A 242 14.53 -3.54 13.30
CA ALA A 242 13.77 -3.70 12.04
C ALA A 242 12.89 -4.97 12.10
N GLN A 243 11.94 -5.01 13.01
CA GLN A 243 11.03 -6.13 13.22
C GLN A 243 9.76 -5.95 12.36
N VAL A 244 9.39 -7.02 11.65
CA VAL A 244 8.13 -7.12 10.90
C VAL A 244 7.26 -8.18 11.56
N ASP A 245 6.01 -7.85 11.83
CA ASP A 245 4.99 -8.74 12.35
C ASP A 245 3.77 -8.73 11.42
N VAL A 246 3.23 -9.92 11.15
CA VAL A 246 2.03 -10.13 10.34
C VAL A 246 0.93 -10.72 11.23
N PHE A 247 -0.23 -10.09 11.25
CA PHE A 247 -1.39 -10.54 12.01
C PHE A 247 -2.54 -10.86 11.06
N SER A 248 -3.19 -12.01 11.29
CA SER A 248 -4.38 -12.35 10.54
C SER A 248 -5.48 -11.30 10.71
N GLY A 249 -6.03 -10.84 9.59
CA GLY A 249 -7.20 -9.96 9.60
C GLY A 249 -8.42 -10.59 10.25
N ARG A 250 -8.53 -11.90 10.17
CA ARG A 250 -9.68 -12.65 10.68
C ARG A 250 -9.67 -12.87 12.18
N GLU A 251 -8.50 -13.22 12.76
CA GLU A 251 -8.42 -13.73 14.14
C GLU A 251 -7.43 -12.96 15.01
N LEU A 252 -6.71 -11.97 14.44
CA LEU A 252 -5.57 -11.28 15.06
C LEU A 252 -4.46 -12.23 15.54
N SER A 253 -4.47 -13.48 15.11
CA SER A 253 -3.37 -14.39 15.39
C SER A 253 -2.12 -13.94 14.61
N LYS A 254 -0.95 -14.05 15.26
CA LYS A 254 0.30 -13.70 14.60
C LYS A 254 0.68 -14.79 13.58
N LEU A 255 0.63 -14.46 12.29
CA LEU A 255 0.98 -15.36 11.20
C LEU A 255 2.49 -15.48 10.99
N ALA A 256 3.21 -14.36 11.11
CA ALA A 256 4.65 -14.31 10.95
C ALA A 256 5.28 -13.21 11.81
N SER A 257 6.57 -13.41 12.14
CA SER A 257 7.38 -12.44 12.88
C SER A 257 8.84 -12.66 12.48
N PHE A 258 9.49 -11.62 11.91
CA PHE A 258 10.88 -11.75 11.45
C PHE A 258 11.59 -10.40 11.42
N PRO A 259 12.93 -10.38 11.61
CA PRO A 259 13.73 -9.19 11.36
C PRO A 259 13.87 -8.97 9.85
N ALA A 260 13.54 -7.75 9.38
CA ALA A 260 13.65 -7.39 7.98
C ALA A 260 15.09 -7.22 7.51
N PHE A 261 15.95 -6.71 8.40
CA PHE A 261 17.35 -6.40 8.15
C PHE A 261 18.25 -6.94 9.26
N GLY A 262 19.54 -6.66 9.18
CA GLY A 262 20.50 -7.06 10.21
C GLY A 262 20.21 -6.43 11.58
N PRO A 263 20.77 -6.99 12.68
CA PRO A 263 20.45 -6.60 14.05
C PRO A 263 20.79 -5.13 14.38
N ASP A 264 21.74 -4.55 13.67
CA ASP A 264 22.19 -3.16 13.88
C ASP A 264 21.38 -2.15 13.06
N PHE A 265 20.41 -2.61 12.25
CA PHE A 265 19.60 -1.74 11.43
C PHE A 265 18.46 -1.10 12.24
N THR A 266 18.46 0.24 12.33
CA THR A 266 17.49 1.01 13.11
C THR A 266 16.88 2.17 12.33
N ALA A 267 17.06 2.22 11.02
CA ALA A 267 16.57 3.34 10.20
C ALA A 267 15.05 3.36 9.95
N GLY A 268 14.34 2.38 10.51
CA GLY A 268 12.90 2.16 10.25
C GLY A 268 12.66 1.33 8.99
N VAL A 269 11.43 0.85 8.85
CA VAL A 269 11.04 -0.08 7.80
C VAL A 269 9.81 0.46 7.08
N SER A 270 9.84 0.47 5.75
CA SER A 270 8.69 0.75 4.89
C SER A 270 8.09 -0.58 4.42
N LEU A 271 6.77 -0.64 4.32
CA LEU A 271 6.02 -1.83 3.97
C LEU A 271 5.12 -1.62 2.74
N ALA A 272 4.97 -2.66 1.96
CA ALA A 272 3.93 -2.80 0.96
C ALA A 272 3.52 -4.27 0.83
N GLY A 273 2.26 -4.51 0.44
CA GLY A 273 1.77 -5.83 0.04
C GLY A 273 1.58 -5.89 -1.46
N ALA A 274 1.98 -6.98 -2.09
CA ALA A 274 1.75 -7.22 -3.51
C ALA A 274 1.86 -8.71 -3.82
N GLU A 275 1.03 -9.20 -4.72
CA GLU A 275 1.19 -10.54 -5.29
C GLU A 275 2.31 -10.52 -6.33
N LEU A 276 3.43 -11.17 -6.06
CA LEU A 276 4.63 -11.11 -6.89
C LEU A 276 4.99 -12.45 -7.55
N ASN A 277 4.48 -13.56 -7.03
CA ASN A 277 4.91 -14.89 -7.43
C ASN A 277 3.82 -15.72 -8.14
N GLY A 278 2.56 -15.25 -8.16
CA GLY A 278 1.43 -15.88 -8.83
C GLY A 278 0.83 -17.05 -8.05
N ASP A 279 0.98 -17.08 -6.72
CA ASP A 279 0.43 -18.16 -5.89
C ASP A 279 -0.93 -17.82 -5.26
N GLY A 280 -1.42 -16.62 -5.48
CA GLY A 280 -2.74 -16.14 -5.02
C GLY A 280 -2.74 -15.57 -3.61
N ALA A 281 -1.60 -15.53 -2.93
CA ALA A 281 -1.41 -14.85 -1.66
C ALA A 281 -0.48 -13.64 -1.85
N ALA A 282 -0.69 -12.57 -1.12
CA ALA A 282 0.16 -11.40 -1.22
C ALA A 282 1.51 -11.63 -0.55
N ASP A 283 2.57 -11.14 -1.19
CA ASP A 283 3.92 -11.08 -0.64
C ASP A 283 4.13 -9.78 0.14
N VAL A 284 4.87 -9.84 1.25
CA VAL A 284 5.27 -8.66 2.01
C VAL A 284 6.55 -8.09 1.43
N VAL A 285 6.49 -6.88 0.91
CA VAL A 285 7.65 -6.14 0.41
C VAL A 285 8.15 -5.21 1.49
N VAL A 286 9.44 -5.28 1.77
CA VAL A 286 10.09 -4.55 2.86
C VAL A 286 11.21 -3.68 2.30
N GLY A 287 11.16 -2.39 2.59
CA GLY A 287 12.18 -1.41 2.23
C GLY A 287 12.79 -0.74 3.45
N SER A 288 14.03 -0.21 3.33
CA SER A 288 14.63 0.60 4.38
C SER A 288 13.98 1.98 4.45
N GLY A 289 13.76 2.49 5.67
CA GLY A 289 13.12 3.79 5.90
C GLY A 289 14.02 5.01 5.74
N SER A 290 15.34 4.86 5.53
CA SER A 290 16.28 5.99 5.40
C SER A 290 16.57 6.33 3.95
N HIS A 291 16.69 7.63 3.68
CA HIS A 291 16.84 8.24 2.35
C HIS A 291 18.15 7.91 1.60
N SER A 292 19.04 7.10 2.11
CA SER A 292 20.39 6.97 1.53
C SER A 292 20.93 5.56 1.35
N VAL A 293 20.15 4.52 1.60
CA VAL A 293 20.60 3.16 1.33
C VAL A 293 19.56 2.43 0.50
N VAL A 294 19.83 2.30 -0.79
CA VAL A 294 19.17 1.30 -1.63
C VAL A 294 19.63 -0.06 -1.12
N ASP A 295 19.02 -0.53 -0.04
CA ASP A 295 19.21 -1.92 0.37
C ASP A 295 18.02 -2.75 -0.14
N ARG A 296 18.30 -3.98 -0.46
CA ARG A 296 17.48 -4.87 -1.27
C ARG A 296 16.14 -5.13 -0.60
N SER A 297 15.06 -5.01 -1.35
CA SER A 297 13.75 -5.51 -0.96
C SER A 297 13.85 -7.00 -0.60
N THR A 298 13.32 -7.38 0.54
CA THR A 298 13.13 -8.78 0.94
C THR A 298 11.65 -9.09 0.77
N THR A 299 11.35 -10.14 0.02
CA THR A 299 9.99 -10.62 -0.20
C THR A 299 9.78 -11.88 0.63
N VAL A 300 8.71 -11.93 1.40
CA VAL A 300 8.25 -13.11 2.14
C VAL A 300 6.93 -13.56 1.55
N SER A 301 6.90 -14.76 0.99
CA SER A 301 5.71 -15.36 0.38
C SER A 301 4.87 -16.13 1.42
N GLY A 302 3.55 -15.97 1.38
CA GLY A 302 2.59 -16.44 2.37
C GLY A 302 2.25 -17.95 2.36
N ARG A 303 2.96 -18.80 1.60
CA ARG A 303 2.68 -20.24 1.64
C ARG A 303 3.01 -20.85 3.01
N ARG A 304 2.09 -21.67 3.54
CA ARG A 304 2.21 -22.49 4.76
C ARG A 304 3.43 -23.46 4.73
N ARG A 305 4.64 -22.91 4.64
CA ARG A 305 5.89 -23.61 4.98
C ARG A 305 6.70 -22.68 5.88
N PRO A 306 7.38 -23.20 6.91
CA PRO A 306 8.25 -22.34 7.72
C PRO A 306 9.24 -21.62 6.81
N PRO A 307 9.53 -20.33 7.05
CA PRO A 307 10.37 -19.55 6.17
C PRO A 307 11.74 -20.22 6.03
N ARG A 308 12.08 -20.60 4.80
CA ARG A 308 13.48 -20.90 4.50
C ARG A 308 14.18 -19.56 4.43
N CYS A 309 15.05 -19.29 5.38
CA CYS A 309 15.97 -18.16 5.40
C CYS A 309 16.52 -17.92 4.00
N CYS A 310 16.23 -16.76 3.41
CA CYS A 310 16.81 -16.35 2.14
C CYS A 310 18.33 -16.30 2.26
N ARG A 311 19.02 -17.08 1.41
CA ARG A 311 20.46 -17.03 1.26
C ARG A 311 20.88 -15.60 0.90
N THR A 312 21.63 -14.95 1.77
CA THR A 312 22.40 -13.76 1.44
C THR A 312 23.38 -14.08 0.31
N ALA A 313 23.13 -13.52 -0.86
CA ALA A 313 24.12 -13.59 -1.96
C ALA A 313 25.32 -12.69 -1.56
N ARG A 314 26.43 -13.31 -1.15
CA ARG A 314 27.70 -12.62 -1.00
C ARG A 314 28.18 -12.11 -2.35
N SER A 315 28.29 -10.80 -2.49
CA SER A 315 29.04 -10.16 -3.55
C SER A 315 30.53 -10.43 -3.36
N THR A 316 31.11 -11.30 -4.17
CA THR A 316 32.57 -11.41 -4.29
C THR A 316 33.06 -10.24 -5.14
N ARG A 317 33.67 -9.24 -4.54
CA ARG A 317 34.57 -8.33 -5.25
C ARG A 317 35.76 -9.15 -5.74
N ARG A 318 35.98 -9.17 -7.05
CA ARG A 318 37.31 -9.46 -7.62
C ARG A 318 38.06 -8.15 -7.71
N THR A 319 39.22 -8.14 -7.12
CA THR A 319 40.31 -7.20 -7.35
C THR A 319 40.75 -7.20 -8.79
#